data_4dcfb220864e095ac32e5354bccd18bd
#
_entry.id   4dcfb220864e095ac32e5354bccd18bd
#
_cell.length_a   1.000
_cell.length_b   1.000
_cell.length_c   1.000
_cell.angle_alpha   90.00
_cell.angle_beta   90.00
_cell.angle_gamma   90.00
#
_symmetry.space_group_name_H-M   'P 1'
#
loop_
_entity.id
_entity.type
_entity.pdbx_description
1 polymer ?
#
loop_
_entity_poly.entity_id
_entity_poly.type
_entity_poly.pdbx_seq_one_letter_code
_entity_poly.pdbx_strand_id
1 'polypeptide(L)'
;MVGSGPNGLAAAITLQESGLSVLLIEGKKTIGGGMRTAELTLPGYRHDICSAVHPMALMSPFFERLPLADFGLEFVQPTHDAAHPLDGGRVAVLDRSVESTALQLGADGDTYRNWMGSLLESVPRLLPDLLGPLQWPGEPFRLAGFGLQALPPATWTAGKFKTAEGRALWAGMAAHSIQPLSNIATSAFGIMLMAAAHIKGWVIPVGGSQRIADALVAYYQSLGGKIQTGWMVGSVNELPSAKAILMDVTPKQLVRIAGDRLSSSYKRRLEAYRQGPGIFKVDWALDEPIPFQREECRGAGTVHLGNTFEEIVRYERNVGNGKRGEKPFALVAQQSLFDKTRAPEGKHTAWAYCHVPNGDDRDMTDALESQIERYAPGFRDVIKAKHITNASAFEQYNPNYIGGDINGGIQDVWQLYSRPVLSISPYRTSAKGIYICSSSTPPGGGVHGMCGYHAARQALKDVFKVS
;
A
#
# COMPACT_ATOMS: atom_id res chain seq x y z
N MET A 1 -14.10 5.49 -17.53
CA MET A 1 -13.28 5.02 -16.40
C MET A 1 -13.96 5.39 -15.09
N VAL A 2 -14.22 4.45 -14.17
CA VAL A 2 -14.89 4.70 -12.89
C VAL A 2 -13.88 4.49 -11.77
N GLY A 3 -13.71 5.51 -10.93
CA GLY A 3 -12.73 5.58 -9.84
C GLY A 3 -11.42 6.25 -10.26
N SER A 4 -10.90 7.15 -9.41
CA SER A 4 -9.66 7.93 -9.61
C SER A 4 -8.56 7.59 -8.62
N GLY A 5 -8.56 6.36 -8.09
CA GLY A 5 -7.43 5.82 -7.34
C GLY A 5 -6.20 5.62 -8.25
N PRO A 6 -5.05 5.17 -7.71
CA PRO A 6 -3.83 5.00 -8.50
C PRO A 6 -4.04 4.10 -9.71
N ASN A 7 -4.85 3.07 -9.59
CA ASN A 7 -5.13 2.14 -10.69
C ASN A 7 -6.11 2.75 -11.71
N GLY A 8 -7.12 3.49 -11.26
CA GLY A 8 -8.04 4.19 -12.14
C GLY A 8 -7.36 5.25 -12.99
N LEU A 9 -6.47 6.05 -12.38
CA LEU A 9 -5.65 7.03 -13.08
C LEU A 9 -4.69 6.34 -14.06
N ALA A 10 -4.03 5.25 -13.66
CA ALA A 10 -3.15 4.50 -14.54
C ALA A 10 -3.89 3.94 -15.76
N ALA A 11 -5.10 3.41 -15.57
CA ALA A 11 -5.92 2.92 -16.68
C ALA A 11 -6.34 4.06 -17.61
N ALA A 12 -6.78 5.20 -17.06
CA ALA A 12 -7.20 6.35 -17.84
C ALA A 12 -6.05 6.92 -18.68
N ILE A 13 -4.88 7.09 -18.09
CA ILE A 13 -3.66 7.55 -18.77
C ILE A 13 -3.29 6.60 -19.92
N THR A 14 -3.21 5.30 -19.64
CA THR A 14 -2.82 4.28 -20.64
C THR A 14 -3.76 4.28 -21.86
N LEU A 15 -5.07 4.42 -21.61
CA LEU A 15 -6.05 4.51 -22.70
C LEU A 15 -5.93 5.85 -23.48
N GLN A 16 -5.72 6.96 -22.76
CA GLN A 16 -5.60 8.29 -23.36
C GLN A 16 -4.33 8.40 -24.23
N GLU A 17 -3.18 7.87 -23.74
CA GLU A 17 -1.92 7.79 -24.52
C GLU A 17 -2.08 6.97 -25.82
N SER A 18 -3.02 6.01 -25.83
CA SER A 18 -3.35 5.23 -27.02
C SER A 18 -4.28 5.97 -28.01
N GLY A 19 -4.51 7.27 -27.81
CA GLY A 19 -5.34 8.12 -28.69
C GLY A 19 -6.85 7.96 -28.49
N LEU A 20 -7.27 7.35 -27.38
CA LEU A 20 -8.70 7.17 -27.09
C LEU A 20 -9.24 8.35 -26.27
N SER A 21 -10.50 8.72 -26.51
CA SER A 21 -11.21 9.70 -25.67
C SER A 21 -11.69 9.00 -24.39
N VAL A 22 -11.22 9.45 -23.23
CA VAL A 22 -11.51 8.86 -21.93
C VAL A 22 -12.19 9.87 -21.01
N LEU A 23 -13.31 9.47 -20.38
CA LEU A 23 -13.93 10.17 -19.27
C LEU A 23 -13.62 9.42 -17.98
N LEU A 24 -12.93 10.08 -17.04
CA LEU A 24 -12.68 9.59 -15.69
C LEU A 24 -13.75 10.13 -14.75
N ILE A 25 -14.46 9.24 -14.07
CA ILE A 25 -15.54 9.56 -13.14
C ILE A 25 -15.09 9.20 -11.71
N GLU A 26 -15.20 10.16 -10.79
CA GLU A 26 -14.86 9.97 -9.37
C GLU A 26 -16.06 10.27 -8.48
N GLY A 27 -16.34 9.37 -7.52
CA GLY A 27 -17.46 9.49 -6.60
C GLY A 27 -17.32 10.62 -5.58
N LYS A 28 -16.10 10.95 -5.18
CA LYS A 28 -15.82 12.03 -4.22
C LYS A 28 -15.53 13.35 -4.95
N LYS A 29 -15.54 14.46 -4.20
CA LYS A 29 -15.20 15.79 -4.74
C LYS A 29 -13.71 15.90 -5.08
N THR A 30 -12.85 15.11 -4.42
CA THR A 30 -11.40 15.06 -4.62
C THR A 30 -11.00 13.75 -5.25
N ILE A 31 -10.01 13.81 -6.13
CA ILE A 31 -9.41 12.65 -6.81
C ILE A 31 -8.39 11.97 -5.90
N GLY A 32 -7.91 10.76 -6.26
CA GLY A 32 -6.72 10.15 -5.67
C GLY A 32 -6.96 8.87 -4.88
N GLY A 33 -8.21 8.51 -4.54
CA GLY A 33 -8.46 7.28 -3.79
C GLY A 33 -7.69 7.22 -2.47
N GLY A 34 -6.81 6.25 -2.29
CA GLY A 34 -5.95 6.11 -1.10
C GLY A 34 -4.79 7.10 -1.02
N MET A 35 -4.55 7.89 -2.06
CA MET A 35 -3.47 8.90 -2.10
C MET A 35 -3.92 10.29 -1.64
N ARG A 36 -5.08 10.44 -1.00
CA ARG A 36 -5.57 11.76 -0.57
C ARG A 36 -4.86 12.25 0.67
N THR A 37 -4.62 13.57 0.70
CA THR A 37 -4.11 14.31 1.86
C THR A 37 -5.14 15.35 2.26
N ALA A 38 -5.36 15.53 3.56
CA ALA A 38 -6.33 16.52 4.08
C ALA A 38 -5.91 17.07 5.45
N GLU A 39 -6.50 18.19 5.83
CA GLU A 39 -6.42 18.73 7.18
C GLU A 39 -7.43 17.98 8.07
N LEU A 40 -6.99 16.92 8.74
CA LEU A 40 -7.86 16.04 9.54
C LEU A 40 -7.98 16.48 11.00
N THR A 41 -6.97 17.19 11.53
CA THR A 41 -6.91 17.58 12.95
C THR A 41 -7.19 19.08 13.13
N LEU A 42 -6.24 19.91 12.79
CA LEU A 42 -6.29 21.37 12.94
C LEU A 42 -5.96 22.05 11.61
N PRO A 43 -6.38 23.30 11.38
CA PRO A 43 -5.99 24.06 10.21
C PRO A 43 -4.47 24.13 10.04
N GLY A 44 -3.99 23.91 8.82
CA GLY A 44 -2.56 23.89 8.48
C GLY A 44 -1.83 22.57 8.76
N TYR A 45 -2.47 21.58 9.42
CA TYR A 45 -1.89 20.26 9.65
C TYR A 45 -2.39 19.27 8.59
N ARG A 46 -1.52 18.89 7.67
CA ARG A 46 -1.85 18.03 6.50
C ARG A 46 -1.47 16.59 6.75
N HIS A 47 -2.48 15.73 6.75
CA HIS A 47 -2.35 14.29 7.00
C HIS A 47 -2.65 13.50 5.73
N ASP A 48 -1.88 12.46 5.47
CA ASP A 48 -2.20 11.47 4.44
C ASP A 48 -3.27 10.52 4.97
N ILE A 49 -4.42 10.47 4.30
CA ILE A 49 -5.58 9.74 4.83
C ILE A 49 -5.32 8.23 4.90
N CYS A 50 -4.64 7.66 3.88
CA CYS A 50 -4.34 6.23 3.85
C CYS A 50 -2.86 5.98 3.58
N SER A 51 -2.38 6.05 2.34
CA SER A 51 -0.98 5.84 1.99
C SER A 51 -0.13 7.08 2.19
N ALA A 52 1.11 6.95 2.67
CA ALA A 52 1.97 8.09 3.00
C ALA A 52 3.43 7.91 2.56
N VAL A 53 3.95 6.70 2.57
CA VAL A 53 5.29 6.34 2.15
C VAL A 53 5.20 5.43 0.93
N HIS A 54 5.94 5.70 -0.13
CA HIS A 54 5.63 5.18 -1.47
C HIS A 54 6.79 4.45 -2.17
N PRO A 55 7.41 3.42 -1.55
CA PRO A 55 8.48 2.67 -2.21
C PRO A 55 7.98 1.97 -3.49
N MET A 56 6.75 1.45 -3.48
CA MET A 56 6.19 0.72 -4.63
C MET A 56 5.83 1.63 -5.81
N ALA A 57 5.60 2.92 -5.59
CA ALA A 57 5.42 3.88 -6.69
C ALA A 57 6.71 4.00 -7.50
N LEU A 58 7.85 4.17 -6.84
CA LEU A 58 9.14 4.26 -7.51
C LEU A 58 9.62 2.94 -8.13
N MET A 59 9.13 1.80 -7.64
CA MET A 59 9.40 0.47 -8.22
C MET A 59 8.48 0.14 -9.40
N SER A 60 7.43 0.94 -9.64
CA SER A 60 6.43 0.65 -10.67
C SER A 60 6.92 0.98 -12.07
N PRO A 61 6.94 0.01 -13.01
CA PRO A 61 7.25 0.30 -14.42
C PRO A 61 6.26 1.29 -15.05
N PHE A 62 5.03 1.38 -14.55
CA PHE A 62 4.05 2.36 -15.01
C PHE A 62 4.46 3.78 -14.60
N PHE A 63 4.79 4.01 -13.33
CA PHE A 63 5.17 5.34 -12.85
C PHE A 63 6.52 5.79 -13.40
N GLU A 64 7.50 4.88 -13.52
CA GLU A 64 8.87 5.19 -13.99
C GLU A 64 8.89 5.82 -15.40
N ARG A 65 7.96 5.43 -16.26
CA ARG A 65 7.88 5.97 -17.62
C ARG A 65 7.17 7.31 -17.74
N LEU A 66 6.50 7.79 -16.68
CA LEU A 66 5.71 9.01 -16.73
C LEU A 66 6.54 10.23 -16.33
N PRO A 67 6.36 11.39 -16.98
CA PRO A 67 7.10 12.61 -16.68
C PRO A 67 6.51 13.36 -15.49
N LEU A 68 6.25 12.67 -14.35
CA LEU A 68 5.49 13.25 -13.23
C LEU A 68 6.23 14.39 -12.53
N ALA A 69 7.56 14.43 -12.62
CA ALA A 69 8.35 15.56 -12.12
C ALA A 69 8.03 16.86 -12.87
N ASP A 70 7.79 16.79 -14.19
CA ASP A 70 7.40 17.94 -15.00
C ASP A 70 5.99 18.47 -14.61
N PHE A 71 5.22 17.66 -13.91
CA PHE A 71 3.90 17.98 -13.36
C PHE A 71 3.92 18.26 -11.86
N GLY A 72 5.11 18.58 -11.30
CA GLY A 72 5.30 19.05 -9.95
C GLY A 72 5.27 17.97 -8.87
N LEU A 73 5.56 16.70 -9.22
CA LEU A 73 5.75 15.64 -8.24
C LEU A 73 7.21 15.62 -7.78
N GLU A 74 7.40 15.89 -6.50
CA GLU A 74 8.69 15.83 -5.82
C GLU A 74 8.62 14.83 -4.67
N PHE A 75 9.75 14.17 -4.41
CA PHE A 75 9.89 13.27 -3.27
C PHE A 75 11.06 13.68 -2.40
N VAL A 76 10.89 13.48 -1.09
CA VAL A 76 11.96 13.58 -0.11
C VAL A 76 12.29 12.19 0.42
N GLN A 77 13.59 11.94 0.60
CA GLN A 77 14.11 10.71 1.18
C GLN A 77 14.38 10.95 2.67
N PRO A 78 13.76 10.18 3.60
CA PRO A 78 14.14 10.15 5.00
C PRO A 78 15.61 9.73 5.20
N THR A 79 16.18 10.06 6.36
CA THR A 79 17.56 9.65 6.72
C THR A 79 17.68 8.13 6.77
N HIS A 80 16.67 7.46 7.35
CA HIS A 80 16.53 6.02 7.38
C HIS A 80 15.20 5.64 6.74
N ASP A 81 15.16 4.55 5.98
CA ASP A 81 13.91 4.07 5.36
C ASP A 81 12.93 3.57 6.43
N ALA A 82 13.43 2.73 7.36
CA ALA A 82 12.65 2.28 8.50
C ALA A 82 13.53 2.03 9.73
N ALA A 83 12.90 2.17 10.92
CA ALA A 83 13.49 1.79 12.20
C ALA A 83 12.56 0.87 12.98
N HIS A 84 13.13 -0.04 13.75
CA HIS A 84 12.41 -0.97 14.60
C HIS A 84 13.02 -0.97 16.00
N PRO A 85 12.48 -0.17 16.95
CA PRO A 85 12.97 -0.16 18.32
C PRO A 85 12.55 -1.41 19.07
N LEU A 86 13.44 -1.89 19.96
CA LEU A 86 13.21 -2.98 20.89
C LEU A 86 13.38 -2.48 22.32
N ASP A 87 12.80 -3.21 23.26
CA ASP A 87 13.00 -2.95 24.68
C ASP A 87 14.49 -2.98 25.05
N GLY A 88 14.85 -2.20 26.06
CA GLY A 88 16.24 -2.07 26.50
C GLY A 88 17.09 -1.13 25.63
N GLY A 89 16.45 -0.24 24.87
CA GLY A 89 17.14 0.82 24.10
C GLY A 89 17.85 0.31 22.85
N ARG A 90 17.54 -0.87 22.36
CA ARG A 90 18.05 -1.43 21.11
C ARG A 90 17.19 -0.96 19.94
N VAL A 91 17.78 -0.93 18.73
CA VAL A 91 17.07 -0.58 17.51
C VAL A 91 17.67 -1.33 16.31
N ALA A 92 16.82 -1.78 15.41
CA ALA A 92 17.24 -2.24 14.09
C ALA A 92 16.83 -1.20 13.06
N VAL A 93 17.69 -0.93 12.07
CA VAL A 93 17.47 0.12 11.07
C VAL A 93 17.61 -0.48 9.68
N LEU A 94 16.72 -0.07 8.80
CA LEU A 94 16.80 -0.31 7.37
C LEU A 94 17.24 0.99 6.70
N ASP A 95 18.42 0.99 6.14
CA ASP A 95 18.97 2.07 5.35
C ASP A 95 18.92 1.76 3.86
N ARG A 96 19.00 2.78 3.02
CA ARG A 96 19.12 2.61 1.59
C ARG A 96 20.36 1.80 1.21
N SER A 97 21.45 1.96 1.93
CA SER A 97 22.67 1.17 1.76
C SER A 97 22.55 -0.21 2.42
N VAL A 98 22.73 -1.28 1.64
CA VAL A 98 22.82 -2.65 2.17
C VAL A 98 23.94 -2.75 3.21
N GLU A 99 25.07 -2.11 2.95
CA GLU A 99 26.24 -2.14 3.84
C GLU A 99 25.93 -1.46 5.18
N SER A 100 25.26 -0.29 5.15
CA SER A 100 24.86 0.40 6.38
C SER A 100 23.92 -0.45 7.21
N THR A 101 22.89 -1.05 6.59
CA THR A 101 21.97 -1.97 7.28
C THR A 101 22.71 -3.18 7.85
N ALA A 102 23.60 -3.80 7.08
CA ALA A 102 24.36 -4.95 7.51
C ALA A 102 25.26 -4.65 8.71
N LEU A 103 25.94 -3.51 8.71
CA LEU A 103 26.79 -3.07 9.84
C LEU A 103 25.97 -2.92 11.12
N GLN A 104 24.77 -2.36 11.04
CA GLN A 104 23.88 -2.17 12.20
C GLN A 104 23.29 -3.48 12.71
N LEU A 105 23.12 -4.49 11.87
CA LEU A 105 22.64 -5.82 12.25
C LEU A 105 23.73 -6.70 12.91
N GLY A 106 24.98 -6.23 13.00
CA GLY A 106 26.06 -6.89 13.74
C GLY A 106 26.26 -8.35 13.32
N ALA A 107 25.99 -9.31 14.19
CA ALA A 107 26.21 -10.73 13.91
C ALA A 107 25.38 -11.29 12.74
N ASP A 108 24.31 -10.61 12.32
CA ASP A 108 23.51 -10.96 11.16
C ASP A 108 23.94 -10.22 9.88
N GLY A 109 24.91 -9.31 9.97
CA GLY A 109 25.30 -8.44 8.87
C GLY A 109 25.74 -9.20 7.61
N ASP A 110 26.60 -10.22 7.74
CA ASP A 110 27.05 -11.02 6.58
C ASP A 110 25.87 -11.82 5.97
N THR A 111 25.01 -12.38 6.81
CA THR A 111 23.81 -13.06 6.34
C THR A 111 22.92 -12.13 5.54
N TYR A 112 22.70 -10.92 6.07
CA TYR A 112 21.88 -9.90 5.43
C TYR A 112 22.48 -9.47 4.09
N ARG A 113 23.75 -9.12 4.07
CA ARG A 113 24.49 -8.68 2.86
C ARG A 113 24.41 -9.70 1.73
N ASN A 114 24.71 -10.95 2.03
CA ASN A 114 24.70 -12.03 1.03
C ASN A 114 23.28 -12.32 0.52
N TRP A 115 22.31 -12.34 1.43
CA TRP A 115 20.92 -12.60 1.07
C TRP A 115 20.33 -11.45 0.23
N MET A 116 20.49 -10.22 0.69
CA MET A 116 19.93 -9.06 0.01
C MET A 116 20.64 -8.81 -1.33
N GLY A 117 21.95 -9.01 -1.40
CA GLY A 117 22.72 -8.89 -2.66
C GLY A 117 22.12 -9.72 -3.79
N SER A 118 21.82 -11.00 -3.52
CA SER A 118 21.21 -11.90 -4.52
C SER A 118 19.80 -11.46 -4.96
N LEU A 119 19.04 -10.86 -4.04
CA LEU A 119 17.69 -10.36 -4.32
C LEU A 119 17.73 -9.07 -5.16
N LEU A 120 18.66 -8.17 -4.87
CA LEU A 120 18.82 -6.90 -5.60
C LEU A 120 19.24 -7.08 -7.06
N GLU A 121 19.96 -8.16 -7.38
CA GLU A 121 20.23 -8.55 -8.76
C GLU A 121 19.00 -9.08 -9.49
N SER A 122 18.10 -9.71 -8.75
CA SER A 122 16.95 -10.43 -9.33
C SER A 122 15.70 -9.57 -9.43
N VAL A 123 15.36 -8.83 -8.37
CA VAL A 123 14.09 -8.10 -8.26
C VAL A 123 13.85 -7.11 -9.41
N PRO A 124 14.79 -6.26 -9.84
CA PRO A 124 14.53 -5.32 -10.93
C PRO A 124 14.15 -5.99 -12.25
N ARG A 125 14.75 -7.15 -12.55
CA ARG A 125 14.45 -7.91 -13.78
C ARG A 125 13.11 -8.63 -13.72
N LEU A 126 12.66 -8.98 -12.50
CA LEU A 126 11.40 -9.69 -12.26
C LEU A 126 10.20 -8.74 -12.07
N LEU A 127 10.42 -7.42 -11.96
CA LEU A 127 9.31 -6.47 -11.74
C LEU A 127 8.16 -6.61 -12.74
N PRO A 128 8.36 -6.80 -14.04
CA PRO A 128 7.26 -7.00 -14.98
C PRO A 128 6.42 -8.25 -14.69
N ASP A 129 7.04 -9.33 -14.21
CA ASP A 129 6.35 -10.56 -13.84
C ASP A 129 5.70 -10.46 -12.45
N LEU A 130 6.39 -9.85 -11.47
CA LEU A 130 5.91 -9.70 -10.10
C LEU A 130 4.76 -8.68 -9.98
N LEU A 131 4.80 -7.62 -10.81
CA LEU A 131 3.79 -6.57 -10.84
C LEU A 131 2.80 -6.73 -12.01
N GLY A 132 2.58 -7.96 -12.47
CA GLY A 132 1.68 -8.29 -13.56
C GLY A 132 0.73 -9.45 -13.26
N PRO A 133 -0.14 -9.79 -14.23
CA PRO A 133 -0.93 -11.01 -14.15
C PRO A 133 -0.04 -12.24 -14.35
N LEU A 134 -0.53 -13.41 -13.96
CA LEU A 134 0.13 -14.68 -14.28
C LEU A 134 0.27 -14.82 -15.79
N GLN A 135 1.52 -14.95 -16.23
CA GLN A 135 1.91 -15.15 -17.63
C GLN A 135 3.17 -16.01 -17.70
N TRP A 136 3.57 -16.41 -18.89
CA TRP A 136 4.87 -17.06 -19.03
C TRP A 136 5.97 -16.06 -18.68
N PRO A 137 6.80 -16.36 -17.68
CA PRO A 137 7.78 -15.38 -17.18
C PRO A 137 8.92 -15.15 -18.19
N GLY A 138 9.41 -13.92 -18.19
CA GLY A 138 10.56 -13.54 -19.02
C GLY A 138 11.85 -14.26 -18.61
N GLU A 139 12.06 -14.48 -17.31
CA GLU A 139 13.22 -15.17 -16.74
C GLU A 139 12.78 -16.31 -15.81
N PRO A 140 12.34 -17.48 -16.32
CA PRO A 140 11.68 -18.52 -15.52
C PRO A 140 12.56 -19.11 -14.41
N PHE A 141 13.84 -19.32 -14.65
CA PHE A 141 14.76 -19.83 -13.63
C PHE A 141 15.02 -18.82 -12.52
N ARG A 142 15.12 -17.53 -12.86
CA ARG A 142 15.28 -16.45 -11.88
C ARG A 142 14.01 -16.30 -11.04
N LEU A 143 12.84 -16.34 -11.66
CA LEU A 143 11.57 -16.30 -10.96
C LEU A 143 11.39 -17.51 -10.04
N ALA A 144 11.80 -18.71 -10.45
CA ALA A 144 11.80 -19.90 -9.61
C ALA A 144 12.73 -19.72 -8.39
N GLY A 145 13.95 -19.21 -8.59
CA GLY A 145 14.89 -18.90 -7.51
C GLY A 145 14.36 -17.84 -6.52
N PHE A 146 13.69 -16.81 -7.03
CA PHE A 146 12.97 -15.84 -6.22
C PHE A 146 11.81 -16.50 -5.45
N GLY A 147 11.03 -17.31 -6.11
CA GLY A 147 9.89 -18.03 -5.52
C GLY A 147 10.30 -18.92 -4.33
N LEU A 148 11.45 -19.58 -4.41
CA LEU A 148 11.98 -20.39 -3.29
C LEU A 148 12.25 -19.54 -2.03
N GLN A 149 12.52 -18.24 -2.17
CA GLN A 149 12.74 -17.32 -1.07
C GLN A 149 11.47 -16.57 -0.65
N ALA A 150 10.58 -16.28 -1.59
CA ALA A 150 9.39 -15.47 -1.39
C ALA A 150 8.16 -16.26 -0.91
N LEU A 151 8.02 -17.52 -1.34
CA LEU A 151 6.89 -18.37 -0.97
C LEU A 151 6.90 -18.88 0.48
N PRO A 152 8.05 -19.15 1.14
CA PRO A 152 8.02 -19.57 2.54
C PRO A 152 7.28 -18.59 3.44
N PRO A 153 6.67 -19.06 4.55
CA PRO A 153 6.19 -18.20 5.62
C PRO A 153 7.30 -17.31 6.18
N ALA A 154 6.97 -16.07 6.52
CA ALA A 154 7.96 -15.16 7.11
C ALA A 154 8.53 -15.68 8.43
N THR A 155 7.75 -16.51 9.15
CA THR A 155 8.22 -17.21 10.36
C THR A 155 9.37 -18.17 10.06
N TRP A 156 9.43 -18.78 8.88
CA TRP A 156 10.55 -19.66 8.49
C TRP A 156 11.77 -18.83 8.06
N THR A 157 11.55 -17.80 7.27
CA THR A 157 12.62 -16.92 6.80
C THR A 157 13.30 -16.19 7.95
N ALA A 158 12.60 -15.89 9.05
CA ALA A 158 13.17 -15.34 10.27
C ALA A 158 14.31 -16.21 10.86
N GLY A 159 14.31 -17.52 10.57
CA GLY A 159 15.39 -18.43 10.96
C GLY A 159 16.76 -18.14 10.32
N LYS A 160 16.83 -17.28 9.32
CA LYS A 160 18.10 -16.79 8.77
C LYS A 160 18.84 -15.86 9.76
N PHE A 161 18.12 -15.18 10.63
CA PHE A 161 18.65 -14.21 11.58
C PHE A 161 18.80 -14.82 12.98
N LYS A 162 19.92 -14.51 13.62
CA LYS A 162 20.28 -14.98 14.96
C LYS A 162 19.95 -13.96 16.04
N THR A 163 20.03 -12.66 15.68
CA THR A 163 19.81 -11.55 16.61
C THR A 163 18.33 -11.22 16.74
N ALA A 164 17.95 -10.63 17.87
CA ALA A 164 16.60 -10.12 18.07
C ALA A 164 16.31 -8.95 17.10
N GLU A 165 17.31 -8.13 16.82
CA GLU A 165 17.25 -6.99 15.91
C GLU A 165 16.95 -7.43 14.48
N GLY A 166 17.70 -8.40 13.94
CA GLY A 166 17.48 -8.91 12.59
C GLY A 166 16.12 -9.58 12.42
N ARG A 167 15.72 -10.38 13.44
CA ARG A 167 14.40 -11.04 13.44
C ARG A 167 13.25 -10.04 13.55
N ALA A 168 13.39 -9.00 14.38
CA ALA A 168 12.37 -7.99 14.59
C ALA A 168 12.20 -7.09 13.35
N LEU A 169 13.30 -6.61 12.75
CA LEU A 169 13.28 -5.85 11.51
C LEU A 169 12.57 -6.65 10.41
N TRP A 170 12.95 -7.92 10.25
CA TRP A 170 12.31 -8.81 9.28
C TRP A 170 10.81 -8.97 9.53
N ALA A 171 10.40 -9.21 10.79
CA ALA A 171 8.98 -9.35 11.13
C ALA A 171 8.19 -8.07 10.84
N GLY A 172 8.74 -6.89 11.16
CA GLY A 172 8.13 -5.61 10.86
C GLY A 172 7.89 -5.43 9.35
N MET A 173 8.86 -5.80 8.52
CA MET A 173 8.70 -5.76 7.06
C MET A 173 7.66 -6.74 6.55
N ALA A 174 7.69 -7.98 7.03
CA ALA A 174 6.74 -9.01 6.60
C ALA A 174 5.30 -8.73 7.05
N ALA A 175 5.11 -8.01 8.16
CA ALA A 175 3.79 -7.65 8.70
C ALA A 175 3.00 -6.70 7.78
N HIS A 176 3.64 -6.01 6.85
CA HIS A 176 2.94 -5.29 5.78
C HIS A 176 2.07 -6.20 4.88
N SER A 177 2.20 -7.51 4.98
CA SER A 177 1.29 -8.46 4.34
C SER A 177 -0.13 -8.44 4.92
N ILE A 178 -0.32 -7.84 6.09
CA ILE A 178 -1.60 -7.74 6.82
C ILE A 178 -2.28 -9.11 6.96
N GLN A 179 -1.53 -10.08 7.44
CA GLN A 179 -2.00 -11.46 7.67
C GLN A 179 -1.04 -12.19 8.63
N PRO A 180 -1.46 -13.35 9.19
CA PRO A 180 -0.55 -14.15 10.03
C PRO A 180 0.76 -14.47 9.32
N LEU A 181 1.89 -14.15 9.94
CA LEU A 181 3.23 -14.32 9.35
C LEU A 181 3.63 -15.80 9.13
N SER A 182 2.84 -16.73 9.64
CA SER A 182 2.93 -18.17 9.38
C SER A 182 2.27 -18.60 8.07
N ASN A 183 1.58 -17.70 7.37
CA ASN A 183 0.98 -18.00 6.07
C ASN A 183 2.05 -18.03 4.97
N ILE A 184 1.81 -18.90 3.98
CA ILE A 184 2.63 -18.99 2.76
C ILE A 184 2.62 -17.64 2.02
N ALA A 185 3.75 -17.30 1.40
CA ALA A 185 4.00 -16.08 0.64
C ALA A 185 4.11 -14.79 1.47
N THR A 186 4.09 -14.84 2.81
CA THR A 186 4.32 -13.64 3.63
C THR A 186 5.75 -13.12 3.54
N SER A 187 6.74 -13.97 3.22
CA SER A 187 8.11 -13.52 2.95
C SER A 187 8.20 -12.63 1.71
N ALA A 188 7.34 -12.80 0.71
CA ALA A 188 7.35 -11.99 -0.50
C ALA A 188 7.22 -10.49 -0.19
N PHE A 189 6.34 -10.13 0.76
CA PHE A 189 6.10 -8.73 1.16
C PHE A 189 7.34 -8.12 1.82
N GLY A 190 7.93 -8.83 2.79
CA GLY A 190 9.17 -8.37 3.45
C GLY A 190 10.31 -8.20 2.46
N ILE A 191 10.53 -9.20 1.59
CA ILE A 191 11.57 -9.15 0.54
C ILE A 191 11.35 -7.96 -0.40
N MET A 192 10.15 -7.78 -0.93
CA MET A 192 9.87 -6.70 -1.88
C MET A 192 10.04 -5.31 -1.26
N LEU A 193 9.61 -5.13 -0.02
CA LEU A 193 9.75 -3.84 0.67
C LEU A 193 11.19 -3.53 1.04
N MET A 194 11.96 -4.53 1.52
CA MET A 194 13.40 -4.36 1.78
C MET A 194 14.18 -4.10 0.47
N ALA A 195 13.89 -4.85 -0.59
CA ALA A 195 14.50 -4.60 -1.90
C ALA A 195 14.15 -3.20 -2.43
N ALA A 196 12.89 -2.76 -2.29
CA ALA A 196 12.48 -1.42 -2.69
C ALA A 196 13.23 -0.32 -1.92
N ALA A 197 13.48 -0.51 -0.62
CA ALA A 197 14.29 0.39 0.19
C ALA A 197 15.69 0.55 -0.40
N HIS A 198 16.37 -0.54 -0.69
CA HIS A 198 17.73 -0.49 -1.24
C HIS A 198 17.82 0.01 -2.69
N ILE A 199 16.81 -0.26 -3.51
CA ILE A 199 16.80 0.12 -4.94
C ILE A 199 16.40 1.59 -5.11
N LYS A 200 15.32 2.01 -4.50
CA LYS A 200 14.69 3.33 -4.72
C LYS A 200 14.54 4.18 -3.44
N GLY A 201 14.58 3.56 -2.26
CA GLY A 201 14.29 4.19 -0.96
C GLY A 201 12.79 4.25 -0.63
N TRP A 202 12.49 4.55 0.62
CA TRP A 202 11.12 4.76 1.12
C TRP A 202 10.79 6.25 1.14
N VAL A 203 10.44 6.77 -0.01
CA VAL A 203 10.23 8.20 -0.24
C VAL A 203 8.86 8.69 0.22
N ILE A 204 8.82 9.98 0.56
CA ILE A 204 7.63 10.72 0.96
C ILE A 204 7.38 11.82 -0.08
N PRO A 205 6.17 11.94 -0.66
CA PRO A 205 5.86 13.02 -1.59
C PRO A 205 5.76 14.37 -0.84
N VAL A 206 6.47 15.37 -1.34
CA VAL A 206 6.44 16.73 -0.80
C VAL A 206 5.04 17.33 -0.98
N GLY A 207 4.45 17.83 0.08
CA GLY A 207 3.08 18.36 0.08
C GLY A 207 1.99 17.30 0.31
N GLY A 208 2.35 16.02 0.47
CA GLY A 208 1.44 14.93 0.75
C GLY A 208 1.20 13.99 -0.42
N SER A 209 0.65 12.83 -0.10
CA SER A 209 0.36 11.79 -1.09
C SER A 209 -0.61 12.25 -2.19
N GLN A 210 -1.44 13.26 -1.91
CA GLN A 210 -2.30 13.92 -2.90
C GLN A 210 -1.51 14.43 -4.10
N ARG A 211 -0.24 14.83 -3.92
CA ARG A 211 0.62 15.33 -5.00
C ARG A 211 0.88 14.30 -6.09
N ILE A 212 0.90 13.00 -5.73
CA ILE A 212 0.98 11.91 -6.71
C ILE A 212 -0.28 11.92 -7.60
N ALA A 213 -1.45 12.02 -6.98
CA ALA A 213 -2.71 12.06 -7.72
C ALA A 213 -2.82 13.32 -8.59
N ASP A 214 -2.40 14.48 -8.05
CA ASP A 214 -2.43 15.76 -8.77
C ASP A 214 -1.54 15.71 -10.02
N ALA A 215 -0.32 15.19 -9.90
CA ALA A 215 0.60 15.04 -11.04
C ALA A 215 0.06 14.08 -12.10
N LEU A 216 -0.48 12.92 -11.68
CA LEU A 216 -1.13 11.98 -12.60
C LEU A 216 -2.31 12.62 -13.34
N VAL A 217 -3.13 13.41 -12.65
CA VAL A 217 -4.25 14.13 -13.25
C VAL A 217 -3.79 15.22 -14.20
N ALA A 218 -2.80 16.01 -13.81
CA ALA A 218 -2.24 17.05 -14.67
C ALA A 218 -1.69 16.45 -15.98
N TYR A 219 -0.95 15.34 -15.87
CA TYR A 219 -0.50 14.59 -17.04
C TYR A 219 -1.67 14.05 -17.88
N TYR A 220 -2.66 13.42 -17.24
CA TYR A 220 -3.85 12.92 -17.94
C TYR A 220 -4.60 14.02 -18.69
N GLN A 221 -4.76 15.19 -18.09
CA GLN A 221 -5.43 16.35 -18.71
C GLN A 221 -4.59 16.96 -19.84
N SER A 222 -3.25 16.95 -19.73
CA SER A 222 -2.38 17.41 -20.82
C SER A 222 -2.52 16.57 -22.09
N LEU A 223 -2.92 15.30 -21.94
CA LEU A 223 -3.27 14.39 -23.04
C LEU A 223 -4.70 14.60 -23.57
N GLY A 224 -5.46 15.56 -23.03
CA GLY A 224 -6.86 15.81 -23.41
C GLY A 224 -7.89 14.99 -22.63
N GLY A 225 -7.49 14.33 -21.55
CA GLY A 225 -8.37 13.54 -20.68
C GLY A 225 -9.40 14.41 -19.94
N LYS A 226 -10.61 13.88 -19.74
CA LYS A 226 -11.72 14.58 -19.07
C LYS A 226 -12.03 13.93 -17.74
N ILE A 227 -12.32 14.73 -16.70
CA ILE A 227 -12.62 14.26 -15.35
C ILE A 227 -13.97 14.84 -14.91
N GLN A 228 -14.75 14.00 -14.23
CA GLN A 228 -15.97 14.39 -13.55
C GLN A 228 -15.92 13.85 -12.11
N THR A 229 -15.88 14.75 -11.13
CA THR A 229 -15.90 14.44 -9.69
C THR A 229 -17.28 14.59 -9.09
N GLY A 230 -17.50 14.03 -7.90
CA GLY A 230 -18.77 14.12 -7.18
C GLY A 230 -19.88 13.24 -7.78
N TRP A 231 -19.54 12.31 -8.64
CA TRP A 231 -20.50 11.38 -9.23
C TRP A 231 -20.24 9.94 -8.74
N MET A 232 -20.94 9.57 -7.69
CA MET A 232 -20.95 8.20 -7.18
C MET A 232 -21.81 7.32 -8.10
N VAL A 233 -21.17 6.55 -8.95
CA VAL A 233 -21.84 5.66 -9.92
C VAL A 233 -22.56 4.55 -9.16
N GLY A 234 -23.87 4.48 -9.29
CA GLY A 234 -24.74 3.44 -8.69
C GLY A 234 -25.02 2.28 -9.65
N SER A 235 -25.02 2.57 -10.96
CA SER A 235 -25.28 1.57 -12.02
C SER A 235 -24.49 1.89 -13.28
N VAL A 236 -24.06 0.87 -14.01
CA VAL A 236 -23.46 1.04 -15.35
C VAL A 236 -24.41 1.69 -16.34
N ASN A 237 -25.72 1.63 -16.09
CA ASN A 237 -26.73 2.24 -16.98
C ASN A 237 -26.79 3.76 -16.85
N GLU A 238 -26.21 4.36 -15.82
CA GLU A 238 -26.07 5.82 -15.66
C GLU A 238 -24.93 6.41 -16.50
N LEU A 239 -24.01 5.54 -16.93
CA LEU A 239 -22.80 5.98 -17.61
C LEU A 239 -23.10 6.37 -19.07
N PRO A 240 -22.38 7.35 -19.62
CA PRO A 240 -22.43 7.64 -21.04
C PRO A 240 -22.06 6.41 -21.86
N SER A 241 -22.60 6.33 -23.09
CA SER A 241 -22.25 5.25 -24.02
C SER A 241 -20.75 5.21 -24.27
N ALA A 242 -20.15 4.05 -24.08
CA ALA A 242 -18.72 3.82 -24.23
C ALA A 242 -18.44 2.45 -24.84
N LYS A 243 -17.33 2.33 -25.60
CA LYS A 243 -16.88 1.05 -26.17
C LYS A 243 -16.34 0.11 -25.08
N ALA A 244 -15.76 0.69 -24.03
CA ALA A 244 -15.26 -0.04 -22.86
C ALA A 244 -15.48 0.77 -21.58
N ILE A 245 -15.76 0.06 -20.48
CA ILE A 245 -15.93 0.60 -19.13
C ILE A 245 -14.93 -0.14 -18.23
N LEU A 246 -13.98 0.58 -17.66
CA LEU A 246 -13.04 0.03 -16.68
C LEU A 246 -13.42 0.54 -15.29
N MET A 247 -13.42 -0.34 -14.29
CA MET A 247 -13.90 -0.05 -12.95
C MET A 247 -12.81 -0.29 -11.91
N ASP A 248 -12.33 0.79 -11.29
CA ASP A 248 -11.42 0.75 -10.13
C ASP A 248 -12.23 0.58 -8.84
N VAL A 249 -12.92 -0.56 -8.74
CA VAL A 249 -13.79 -0.90 -7.61
C VAL A 249 -13.55 -2.34 -7.15
N THR A 250 -13.89 -2.64 -5.89
CA THR A 250 -13.81 -4.01 -5.37
C THR A 250 -14.85 -4.93 -6.03
N PRO A 251 -14.68 -6.26 -5.96
CA PRO A 251 -15.64 -7.23 -6.49
C PRO A 251 -17.07 -7.01 -5.99
N LYS A 252 -17.25 -6.69 -4.69
CA LYS A 252 -18.56 -6.38 -4.10
C LYS A 252 -19.21 -5.15 -4.75
N GLN A 253 -18.41 -4.08 -4.96
CA GLN A 253 -18.92 -2.88 -5.64
C GLN A 253 -19.22 -3.14 -7.12
N LEU A 254 -18.38 -3.95 -7.79
CA LEU A 254 -18.63 -4.34 -9.17
C LEU A 254 -19.97 -5.09 -9.32
N VAL A 255 -20.27 -6.02 -8.42
CA VAL A 255 -21.58 -6.72 -8.41
C VAL A 255 -22.73 -5.72 -8.21
N ARG A 256 -22.56 -4.75 -7.32
CA ARG A 256 -23.58 -3.72 -7.07
C ARG A 256 -23.83 -2.83 -8.30
N ILE A 257 -22.76 -2.39 -8.98
CA ILE A 257 -22.84 -1.40 -10.07
C ILE A 257 -23.19 -2.06 -11.40
N ALA A 258 -22.67 -3.25 -11.68
CA ALA A 258 -22.77 -3.91 -12.99
C ALA A 258 -23.47 -5.27 -12.93
N GLY A 259 -24.08 -5.65 -11.79
CA GLY A 259 -24.60 -7.00 -11.56
C GLY A 259 -25.62 -7.49 -12.58
N ASP A 260 -26.43 -6.61 -13.16
CA ASP A 260 -27.41 -6.94 -14.20
C ASP A 260 -26.75 -7.34 -15.54
N ARG A 261 -25.52 -6.94 -15.76
CA ARG A 261 -24.73 -7.27 -16.95
C ARG A 261 -23.88 -8.52 -16.76
N LEU A 262 -23.61 -8.94 -15.51
CA LEU A 262 -22.75 -10.05 -15.17
C LEU A 262 -23.51 -11.38 -15.16
N SER A 263 -22.88 -12.46 -15.62
CA SER A 263 -23.46 -13.80 -15.51
C SER A 263 -23.56 -14.24 -14.04
N SER A 264 -24.59 -15.04 -13.72
CA SER A 264 -24.82 -15.51 -12.36
C SER A 264 -23.63 -16.32 -11.78
N SER A 265 -22.94 -17.08 -12.61
CA SER A 265 -21.75 -17.84 -12.18
C SER A 265 -20.56 -16.91 -11.83
N TYR A 266 -20.38 -15.81 -12.57
CA TYR A 266 -19.34 -14.85 -12.30
C TYR A 266 -19.65 -14.04 -11.02
N LYS A 267 -20.91 -13.61 -10.85
CA LYS A 267 -21.34 -12.92 -9.63
C LYS A 267 -21.06 -13.74 -8.38
N ARG A 268 -21.47 -15.04 -8.35
CA ARG A 268 -21.19 -15.91 -7.21
C ARG A 268 -19.70 -16.02 -6.86
N ARG A 269 -18.82 -16.02 -7.86
CA ARG A 269 -17.36 -16.01 -7.62
C ARG A 269 -16.87 -14.69 -7.05
N LEU A 270 -17.40 -13.56 -7.51
CA LEU A 270 -17.10 -12.24 -6.95
C LEU A 270 -17.62 -12.08 -5.51
N GLU A 271 -18.78 -12.64 -5.21
CA GLU A 271 -19.37 -12.64 -3.87
C GLU A 271 -18.58 -13.52 -2.88
N ALA A 272 -17.92 -14.56 -3.37
CA ALA A 272 -17.02 -15.41 -2.59
C ALA A 272 -15.63 -14.78 -2.33
N TYR A 273 -15.36 -13.59 -2.90
CA TYR A 273 -14.10 -12.88 -2.70
C TYR A 273 -13.94 -12.44 -1.24
N ARG A 274 -12.80 -12.79 -0.62
CA ARG A 274 -12.56 -12.57 0.81
C ARG A 274 -11.85 -11.23 1.05
N GLN A 275 -12.32 -10.50 2.05
CA GLN A 275 -11.64 -9.30 2.55
C GLN A 275 -10.52 -9.70 3.52
N GLY A 276 -9.50 -8.85 3.61
CA GLY A 276 -8.42 -8.96 4.59
C GLY A 276 -8.81 -8.31 5.93
N PRO A 277 -7.90 -8.34 6.92
CA PRO A 277 -8.03 -7.53 8.13
C PRO A 277 -8.22 -6.06 7.78
N GLY A 278 -8.89 -5.33 8.67
CA GLY A 278 -8.99 -3.89 8.62
C GLY A 278 -7.81 -3.20 9.30
N ILE A 279 -7.81 -1.88 9.25
CA ILE A 279 -6.88 -1.04 10.01
C ILE A 279 -7.64 -0.08 10.92
N PHE A 280 -7.00 0.27 12.02
CA PHE A 280 -7.36 1.37 12.90
C PHE A 280 -6.23 2.39 12.89
N LYS A 281 -6.52 3.63 12.55
CA LYS A 281 -5.53 4.69 12.34
C LYS A 281 -5.82 5.89 13.23
N VAL A 282 -4.77 6.49 13.77
CA VAL A 282 -4.82 7.79 14.43
C VAL A 282 -3.86 8.75 13.75
N ASP A 283 -4.31 9.97 13.49
CA ASP A 283 -3.52 11.10 13.02
C ASP A 283 -3.42 12.11 14.16
N TRP A 284 -2.22 12.67 14.41
CA TRP A 284 -1.98 13.65 15.44
C TRP A 284 -1.40 14.94 14.87
N ALA A 285 -1.93 16.08 15.36
CA ALA A 285 -1.24 17.36 15.35
C ALA A 285 -0.40 17.43 16.62
N LEU A 286 0.88 17.74 16.49
CA LEU A 286 1.84 17.74 17.59
C LEU A 286 2.48 19.13 17.76
N ASP A 287 2.77 19.50 19.02
CA ASP A 287 3.52 20.71 19.33
C ASP A 287 5.02 20.56 19.11
N GLU A 288 5.55 19.36 19.30
CA GLU A 288 6.95 18.98 19.08
C GLU A 288 7.02 17.62 18.36
N PRO A 289 8.20 17.22 17.83
CA PRO A 289 8.38 15.89 17.28
C PRO A 289 8.11 14.79 18.31
N ILE A 290 7.74 13.59 17.83
CA ILE A 290 7.65 12.42 18.73
C ILE A 290 9.00 12.24 19.45
N PRO A 291 9.03 12.22 20.79
CA PRO A 291 10.26 12.21 21.56
C PRO A 291 10.89 10.80 21.64
N PHE A 292 11.10 10.14 20.51
CA PHE A 292 11.75 8.83 20.49
C PHE A 292 13.10 8.86 21.21
N GLN A 293 13.35 7.87 22.06
CA GLN A 293 14.61 7.75 22.79
C GLN A 293 15.80 7.48 21.86
N ARG A 294 15.55 6.74 20.78
CA ARG A 294 16.57 6.41 19.77
C ARG A 294 16.54 7.44 18.65
N GLU A 295 17.70 7.99 18.32
CA GLU A 295 17.84 8.99 17.25
C GLU A 295 17.47 8.40 15.89
N GLU A 296 17.78 7.13 15.67
CA GLU A 296 17.46 6.43 14.43
C GLU A 296 15.94 6.40 14.16
N CYS A 297 15.13 6.32 15.21
CA CYS A 297 13.67 6.41 15.06
C CYS A 297 13.22 7.82 14.69
N ARG A 298 13.94 8.88 15.10
CA ARG A 298 13.66 10.27 14.72
C ARG A 298 14.01 10.54 13.26
N GLY A 299 14.98 9.80 12.71
CA GLY A 299 15.41 9.91 11.31
C GLY A 299 14.68 8.97 10.34
N ALA A 300 13.80 8.11 10.84
CA ALA A 300 13.16 7.08 10.02
C ALA A 300 11.87 7.57 9.35
N GLY A 301 11.68 7.22 8.08
CA GLY A 301 10.44 7.47 7.33
C GLY A 301 9.26 6.67 7.90
N THR A 302 9.53 5.47 8.40
CA THR A 302 8.55 4.63 9.11
C THR A 302 9.20 3.98 10.32
N VAL A 303 8.51 4.00 11.47
CA VAL A 303 8.93 3.29 12.68
C VAL A 303 7.95 2.13 12.93
N HIS A 304 8.49 0.91 13.01
CA HIS A 304 7.72 -0.30 13.31
C HIS A 304 7.73 -0.58 14.81
N LEU A 305 6.62 -0.40 15.47
CA LEU A 305 6.46 -0.65 16.89
C LEU A 305 5.85 -2.04 17.13
N GLY A 306 6.67 -3.00 17.53
CA GLY A 306 6.22 -4.38 17.73
C GLY A 306 7.12 -5.15 18.66
N ASN A 307 8.23 -4.51 19.12
CA ASN A 307 9.26 -5.14 19.94
C ASN A 307 9.86 -6.38 19.25
N THR A 308 9.67 -7.58 19.80
CA THR A 308 10.29 -8.78 19.29
C THR A 308 9.51 -9.41 18.14
N PHE A 309 10.19 -10.24 17.36
CA PHE A 309 9.58 -11.10 16.35
C PHE A 309 8.36 -11.87 16.88
N GLU A 310 8.47 -12.44 18.10
CA GLU A 310 7.43 -13.25 18.72
C GLU A 310 6.18 -12.42 19.08
N GLU A 311 6.36 -11.17 19.51
CA GLU A 311 5.25 -10.25 19.79
C GLU A 311 4.49 -9.91 18.50
N ILE A 312 5.20 -9.60 17.42
CA ILE A 312 4.59 -9.29 16.12
C ILE A 312 3.85 -10.52 15.57
N VAL A 313 4.48 -11.69 15.54
CA VAL A 313 3.85 -12.93 15.06
C VAL A 313 2.57 -13.25 15.83
N ARG A 314 2.60 -13.08 17.16
CA ARG A 314 1.43 -13.29 18.00
C ARG A 314 0.33 -12.30 17.73
N TYR A 315 0.66 -11.02 17.53
CA TYR A 315 -0.31 -9.98 17.23
C TYR A 315 -1.01 -10.24 15.89
N GLU A 316 -0.25 -10.44 14.81
CA GLU A 316 -0.79 -10.69 13.48
C GLU A 316 -1.63 -11.98 13.41
N ARG A 317 -1.22 -13.03 14.15
CA ARG A 317 -2.01 -14.25 14.28
C ARG A 317 -3.33 -14.01 15.00
N ASN A 318 -3.33 -13.19 16.06
CA ASN A 318 -4.56 -12.84 16.77
C ASN A 318 -5.53 -12.09 15.85
N VAL A 319 -5.07 -11.07 15.13
CA VAL A 319 -5.87 -10.31 14.17
C VAL A 319 -6.45 -11.24 13.09
N GLY A 320 -5.64 -12.12 12.50
CA GLY A 320 -6.08 -13.09 11.51
C GLY A 320 -7.13 -14.09 12.03
N ASN A 321 -7.16 -14.32 13.35
CA ASN A 321 -8.15 -15.16 14.04
C ASN A 321 -9.34 -14.36 14.61
N GLY A 322 -9.53 -13.12 14.20
CA GLY A 322 -10.63 -12.26 14.67
C GLY A 322 -10.46 -11.75 16.11
N LYS A 323 -9.23 -11.81 16.66
CA LYS A 323 -8.92 -11.38 18.03
C LYS A 323 -8.04 -10.13 18.00
N ARG A 324 -8.12 -9.32 19.03
CA ARG A 324 -7.21 -8.20 19.25
C ARG A 324 -6.08 -8.56 20.21
N GLY A 325 -5.01 -7.76 20.18
CA GLY A 325 -3.99 -7.71 21.20
C GLY A 325 -3.94 -6.33 21.87
N GLU A 326 -3.55 -6.29 23.12
CA GLU A 326 -3.38 -5.03 23.87
C GLU A 326 -2.12 -4.27 23.44
N LYS A 327 -1.11 -4.97 22.93
CA LYS A 327 0.13 -4.40 22.42
C LYS A 327 0.17 -4.58 20.90
N PRO A 328 -0.39 -3.62 20.15
CA PRO A 328 -0.46 -3.76 18.69
C PRO A 328 0.93 -3.68 18.05
N PHE A 329 1.13 -4.44 16.98
CA PHE A 329 2.10 -4.06 15.97
C PHE A 329 1.57 -2.80 15.29
N ALA A 330 2.36 -1.74 15.31
CA ALA A 330 1.96 -0.46 14.74
C ALA A 330 3.03 0.10 13.81
N LEU A 331 2.56 0.71 12.72
CA LEU A 331 3.40 1.51 11.83
C LEU A 331 3.18 2.98 12.19
N VAL A 332 4.28 3.68 12.43
CA VAL A 332 4.28 5.11 12.77
C VAL A 332 5.07 5.88 11.72
N ALA A 333 4.55 7.00 11.26
CA ALA A 333 5.31 7.91 10.41
C ALA A 333 5.09 9.36 10.83
N GLN A 334 6.15 10.16 10.69
CA GLN A 334 6.18 11.57 11.02
C GLN A 334 6.74 12.37 9.84
N GLN A 335 5.90 12.57 8.81
CA GLN A 335 6.31 13.17 7.53
C GLN A 335 6.83 14.59 7.68
N SER A 336 6.33 15.35 8.67
CA SER A 336 6.73 16.73 8.93
C SER A 336 8.20 16.92 9.31
N LEU A 337 8.91 15.84 9.68
CA LEU A 337 10.36 15.87 9.88
C LEU A 337 11.13 16.09 8.58
N PHE A 338 10.58 15.63 7.47
CA PHE A 338 11.22 15.63 6.16
C PHE A 338 10.55 16.61 5.19
N ASP A 339 9.27 16.92 5.41
CA ASP A 339 8.45 17.80 4.58
C ASP A 339 7.82 18.91 5.45
N LYS A 340 8.41 20.11 5.40
CA LYS A 340 7.96 21.27 6.19
C LYS A 340 6.57 21.78 5.80
N THR A 341 6.01 21.34 4.68
CA THR A 341 4.68 21.77 4.22
C THR A 341 3.54 21.07 4.98
N ARG A 342 3.85 20.11 5.86
CA ARG A 342 2.86 19.26 6.54
C ARG A 342 2.24 19.90 7.78
N ALA A 343 2.90 20.88 8.38
CA ALA A 343 2.42 21.53 9.58
C ALA A 343 2.89 23.00 9.60
N PRO A 344 2.29 23.86 10.43
CA PRO A 344 2.81 25.21 10.69
C PRO A 344 4.25 25.16 11.22
N GLU A 345 4.98 26.27 11.09
CA GLU A 345 6.37 26.36 11.54
C GLU A 345 6.52 25.96 13.02
N GLY A 346 7.52 25.11 13.30
CA GLY A 346 7.78 24.56 14.63
C GLY A 346 6.73 23.57 15.13
N LYS A 347 5.81 23.14 14.28
CA LYS A 347 4.78 22.12 14.58
C LYS A 347 4.95 20.89 13.73
N HIS A 348 4.29 19.78 14.14
CA HIS A 348 4.48 18.49 13.50
C HIS A 348 3.17 17.75 13.30
N THR A 349 3.17 16.88 12.29
CA THR A 349 2.13 15.85 12.09
C THR A 349 2.74 14.47 12.26
N ALA A 350 1.97 13.57 12.82
CA ALA A 350 2.29 12.16 12.85
C ALA A 350 1.03 11.33 12.62
N TRP A 351 1.20 10.09 12.22
CA TRP A 351 0.13 9.11 12.25
C TRP A 351 0.68 7.74 12.66
N ALA A 352 -0.21 6.93 13.19
CA ALA A 352 0.03 5.51 13.33
C ALA A 352 -1.21 4.70 12.94
N TYR A 353 -1.00 3.48 12.46
CA TYR A 353 -2.06 2.51 12.37
C TYR A 353 -1.63 1.13 12.88
N CYS A 354 -2.61 0.36 13.29
CA CYS A 354 -2.45 -1.06 13.59
C CYS A 354 -3.48 -1.89 12.83
N HIS A 355 -3.21 -3.17 12.67
CA HIS A 355 -4.14 -4.10 12.06
C HIS A 355 -5.22 -4.50 13.07
N VAL A 356 -6.46 -4.61 12.61
CA VAL A 356 -7.62 -5.06 13.38
C VAL A 356 -8.40 -6.12 12.60
N PRO A 357 -9.20 -6.96 13.24
CA PRO A 357 -10.12 -7.84 12.52
C PRO A 357 -11.00 -7.04 11.54
N ASN A 358 -11.35 -7.62 10.40
CA ASN A 358 -12.19 -6.94 9.42
C ASN A 358 -13.51 -6.47 10.05
N GLY A 359 -13.84 -5.19 9.88
CA GLY A 359 -15.04 -4.57 10.44
C GLY A 359 -14.99 -4.31 11.96
N ASP A 360 -13.83 -4.41 12.59
CA ASP A 360 -13.70 -4.11 14.02
C ASP A 360 -13.54 -2.60 14.25
N ASP A 361 -14.58 -1.97 14.82
CA ASP A 361 -14.66 -0.53 15.05
C ASP A 361 -14.26 -0.08 16.46
N ARG A 362 -13.87 -1.01 17.33
CA ARG A 362 -13.50 -0.66 18.70
C ARG A 362 -12.27 0.24 18.72
N ASP A 363 -12.24 1.21 19.62
CA ASP A 363 -11.17 2.18 19.77
C ASP A 363 -9.85 1.51 20.20
N MET A 364 -8.78 1.78 19.45
CA MET A 364 -7.42 1.33 19.71
C MET A 364 -6.49 2.51 20.03
N THR A 365 -7.02 3.71 20.25
CA THR A 365 -6.22 4.93 20.46
C THR A 365 -5.26 4.79 21.62
N ASP A 366 -5.78 4.38 22.78
CA ASP A 366 -4.93 4.21 23.99
C ASP A 366 -3.87 3.13 23.81
N ALA A 367 -4.20 2.03 23.13
CA ALA A 367 -3.24 0.97 22.84
C ALA A 367 -2.12 1.44 21.89
N LEU A 368 -2.45 2.23 20.87
CA LEU A 368 -1.47 2.84 19.95
C LEU A 368 -0.59 3.87 20.67
N GLU A 369 -1.20 4.78 21.42
CA GLU A 369 -0.47 5.80 22.18
C GLU A 369 0.44 5.16 23.24
N SER A 370 -0.03 4.13 23.94
CA SER A 370 0.79 3.37 24.91
C SER A 370 1.96 2.65 24.23
N GLN A 371 1.76 2.16 23.00
CA GLN A 371 2.84 1.52 22.25
C GLN A 371 3.88 2.54 21.77
N ILE A 372 3.47 3.77 21.43
CA ILE A 372 4.41 4.86 21.12
C ILE A 372 5.14 5.31 22.39
N GLU A 373 4.43 5.52 23.52
CA GLU A 373 5.02 5.89 24.82
C GLU A 373 6.10 4.93 25.28
N ARG A 374 5.97 3.64 24.96
CA ARG A 374 6.98 2.59 25.30
C ARG A 374 8.37 2.95 24.76
N TYR A 375 8.48 3.62 23.64
CA TYR A 375 9.74 3.97 22.97
C TYR A 375 9.99 5.48 22.87
N ALA A 376 8.96 6.26 23.18
CA ALA A 376 8.96 7.73 23.14
C ALA A 376 8.22 8.29 24.38
N PRO A 377 8.79 8.15 25.59
CA PRO A 377 8.17 8.68 26.81
C PRO A 377 7.90 10.18 26.70
N GLY A 378 6.70 10.61 27.06
CA GLY A 378 6.23 11.98 26.91
C GLY A 378 5.54 12.26 25.58
N PHE A 379 5.28 11.23 24.75
CA PHE A 379 4.55 11.41 23.49
C PHE A 379 3.16 12.04 23.69
N ARG A 380 2.45 11.60 24.73
CA ARG A 380 1.10 12.11 25.01
C ARG A 380 1.10 13.61 25.38
N ASP A 381 2.19 14.10 25.93
CA ASP A 381 2.32 15.51 26.35
C ASP A 381 2.47 16.47 25.15
N VAL A 382 2.96 15.98 24.01
CA VAL A 382 3.12 16.77 22.80
C VAL A 382 1.90 16.73 21.87
N ILE A 383 0.86 15.94 22.20
CA ILE A 383 -0.36 15.85 21.41
C ILE A 383 -1.21 17.11 21.58
N LYS A 384 -1.46 17.81 20.47
CA LYS A 384 -2.33 18.99 20.42
C LYS A 384 -3.76 18.64 20.01
N ALA A 385 -3.91 17.78 19.03
CA ALA A 385 -5.19 17.26 18.56
C ALA A 385 -5.00 15.91 17.89
N LYS A 386 -6.07 15.13 17.82
CA LYS A 386 -6.05 13.84 17.12
C LYS A 386 -7.31 13.64 16.28
N HIS A 387 -7.17 12.84 15.22
CA HIS A 387 -8.27 12.36 14.40
C HIS A 387 -8.19 10.82 14.31
N ILE A 388 -9.33 10.15 14.50
CA ILE A 388 -9.42 8.69 14.55
C ILE A 388 -10.17 8.20 13.31
N THR A 389 -9.61 7.18 12.65
CA THR A 389 -10.25 6.51 11.52
C THR A 389 -10.29 5.01 11.82
N ASN A 390 -11.46 4.49 12.21
CA ASN A 390 -11.72 3.07 12.41
C ASN A 390 -12.15 2.38 11.10
N ALA A 391 -12.44 1.08 11.14
CA ALA A 391 -12.79 0.29 9.97
C ALA A 391 -14.03 0.83 9.22
N SER A 392 -15.09 1.19 9.94
CA SER A 392 -16.30 1.80 9.35
C SER A 392 -16.04 3.17 8.73
N ALA A 393 -15.23 4.01 9.39
CA ALA A 393 -14.87 5.31 8.85
C ALA A 393 -14.05 5.18 7.56
N PHE A 394 -13.15 4.19 7.48
CA PHE A 394 -12.44 3.88 6.23
C PHE A 394 -13.38 3.45 5.12
N GLU A 395 -14.38 2.60 5.40
CA GLU A 395 -15.38 2.18 4.39
C GLU A 395 -16.28 3.36 3.96
N GLN A 396 -16.67 4.25 4.88
CA GLN A 396 -17.41 5.48 4.54
C GLN A 396 -16.58 6.45 3.70
N TYR A 397 -15.29 6.57 4.02
CA TYR A 397 -14.35 7.36 3.23
C TYR A 397 -14.18 6.80 1.82
N ASN A 398 -13.99 5.50 1.68
CA ASN A 398 -13.84 4.83 0.40
C ASN A 398 -14.59 3.48 0.43
N PRO A 399 -15.71 3.34 -0.32
CA PRO A 399 -16.50 2.11 -0.33
C PRO A 399 -15.74 0.84 -0.77
N ASN A 400 -14.52 1.00 -1.29
CA ASN A 400 -13.63 -0.12 -1.62
C ASN A 400 -12.88 -0.65 -0.38
N TYR A 401 -12.84 0.09 0.73
CA TYR A 401 -12.17 -0.33 1.97
C TYR A 401 -13.12 -1.10 2.89
N ILE A 402 -13.65 -2.20 2.39
CA ILE A 402 -14.69 -2.99 3.04
C ILE A 402 -14.20 -3.53 4.39
N GLY A 403 -14.86 -3.11 5.48
CA GLY A 403 -14.44 -3.45 6.84
C GLY A 403 -13.06 -2.93 7.23
N GLY A 404 -12.59 -1.85 6.57
CA GLY A 404 -11.28 -1.25 6.79
C GLY A 404 -10.12 -1.93 6.05
N ASP A 405 -10.39 -2.89 5.17
CA ASP A 405 -9.38 -3.54 4.33
C ASP A 405 -8.86 -2.57 3.24
N ILE A 406 -7.66 -2.04 3.45
CA ILE A 406 -7.02 -1.09 2.52
C ILE A 406 -6.32 -1.76 1.33
N ASN A 407 -6.19 -3.10 1.32
CA ASN A 407 -5.52 -3.85 0.25
C ASN A 407 -6.46 -4.31 -0.86
N GLY A 408 -7.78 -4.13 -0.67
CA GLY A 408 -8.79 -4.57 -1.63
C GLY A 408 -8.93 -6.09 -1.71
N GLY A 409 -8.77 -6.77 -0.59
CA GLY A 409 -8.92 -8.21 -0.39
C GLY A 409 -7.71 -8.86 0.27
N ILE A 410 -7.94 -9.98 0.97
CA ILE A 410 -6.86 -10.73 1.63
C ILE A 410 -5.76 -11.11 0.64
N GLN A 411 -4.52 -11.01 1.09
CA GLN A 411 -3.34 -11.28 0.26
C GLN A 411 -2.72 -12.66 0.55
N ASP A 412 -3.55 -13.63 0.94
CA ASP A 412 -3.07 -15.00 1.08
C ASP A 412 -2.75 -15.63 -0.29
N VAL A 413 -1.95 -16.69 -0.29
CA VAL A 413 -1.46 -17.33 -1.51
C VAL A 413 -2.61 -17.78 -2.44
N TRP A 414 -3.75 -18.18 -1.87
CA TRP A 414 -4.88 -18.66 -2.66
C TRP A 414 -5.54 -17.53 -3.44
N GLN A 415 -5.71 -16.34 -2.81
CA GLN A 415 -6.35 -15.20 -3.45
C GLN A 415 -5.37 -14.30 -4.19
N LEU A 416 -4.09 -14.30 -3.81
CA LEU A 416 -3.06 -13.49 -4.49
C LEU A 416 -2.99 -13.81 -6.00
N TYR A 417 -3.07 -15.10 -6.35
CA TYR A 417 -3.01 -15.56 -7.74
C TYR A 417 -4.39 -15.78 -8.40
N SER A 418 -5.47 -15.79 -7.63
CA SER A 418 -6.82 -16.03 -8.17
C SER A 418 -7.75 -14.82 -8.12
N ARG A 419 -7.23 -13.63 -7.85
CA ARG A 419 -8.03 -12.40 -7.72
C ARG A 419 -8.44 -11.79 -9.05
N PRO A 420 -9.66 -11.25 -9.20
CA PRO A 420 -10.80 -11.41 -8.27
C PRO A 420 -11.46 -12.78 -8.44
N VAL A 421 -11.18 -13.46 -9.52
CA VAL A 421 -11.57 -14.84 -9.87
C VAL A 421 -10.42 -15.51 -10.61
N LEU A 422 -10.24 -16.82 -10.43
CA LEU A 422 -9.24 -17.58 -11.18
C LEU A 422 -9.51 -17.47 -12.69
N SER A 423 -8.59 -16.83 -13.41
CA SER A 423 -8.70 -16.56 -14.84
C SER A 423 -7.33 -16.25 -15.44
N ILE A 424 -7.11 -16.63 -16.69
CA ILE A 424 -5.95 -16.20 -17.49
C ILE A 424 -6.02 -14.72 -17.90
N SER A 425 -7.18 -14.11 -17.80
CA SER A 425 -7.41 -12.67 -18.02
C SER A 425 -8.24 -12.09 -16.87
N PRO A 426 -7.62 -11.85 -15.70
CA PRO A 426 -8.33 -11.51 -14.48
C PRO A 426 -9.01 -10.13 -14.51
N TYR A 427 -8.66 -9.30 -15.48
CA TYR A 427 -9.26 -7.96 -15.66
C TYR A 427 -10.58 -7.99 -16.43
N ARG A 428 -10.85 -9.03 -17.22
CA ARG A 428 -12.13 -9.20 -17.92
C ARG A 428 -13.23 -9.61 -16.94
N THR A 429 -14.41 -9.04 -17.13
CA THR A 429 -15.63 -9.55 -16.48
C THR A 429 -16.36 -10.51 -17.43
N SER A 430 -17.45 -11.11 -16.96
CA SER A 430 -18.35 -11.89 -17.83
C SER A 430 -19.17 -11.02 -18.80
N ALA A 431 -19.19 -9.71 -18.62
CA ALA A 431 -19.86 -8.75 -19.51
C ALA A 431 -18.85 -8.19 -20.51
N LYS A 432 -19.17 -8.32 -21.80
CA LYS A 432 -18.33 -7.78 -22.89
C LYS A 432 -18.17 -6.26 -22.73
N GLY A 433 -16.93 -5.78 -22.79
CA GLY A 433 -16.60 -4.36 -22.69
C GLY A 433 -16.57 -3.79 -21.26
N ILE A 434 -16.81 -4.61 -20.23
CA ILE A 434 -16.68 -4.20 -18.82
C ILE A 434 -15.46 -4.91 -18.22
N TYR A 435 -14.57 -4.13 -17.59
CA TYR A 435 -13.32 -4.58 -16.99
C TYR A 435 -13.24 -4.14 -15.52
N ILE A 436 -12.55 -4.93 -14.69
CA ILE A 436 -12.16 -4.56 -13.32
C ILE A 436 -10.66 -4.25 -13.31
N CYS A 437 -10.26 -3.18 -12.62
CA CYS A 437 -8.87 -2.71 -12.62
C CYS A 437 -8.36 -2.25 -11.25
N SER A 438 -9.08 -2.61 -10.18
CA SER A 438 -8.71 -2.23 -8.81
C SER A 438 -7.62 -3.13 -8.20
N SER A 439 -7.20 -2.79 -6.99
CA SER A 439 -6.31 -3.63 -6.16
C SER A 439 -6.84 -5.05 -5.92
N SER A 440 -8.11 -5.32 -6.22
CA SER A 440 -8.67 -6.67 -6.22
C SER A 440 -8.31 -7.49 -7.46
N THR A 441 -7.44 -6.96 -8.34
CA THR A 441 -6.85 -7.69 -9.49
C THR A 441 -5.33 -7.79 -9.32
N PRO A 442 -4.63 -8.67 -10.05
CA PRO A 442 -3.16 -8.69 -10.02
C PRO A 442 -2.55 -7.32 -10.41
N PRO A 443 -1.43 -6.93 -9.80
CA PRO A 443 -0.65 -7.63 -8.78
C PRO A 443 -1.20 -7.48 -7.35
N GLY A 444 -2.22 -6.68 -7.11
CA GLY A 444 -2.82 -6.47 -5.79
C GLY A 444 -2.72 -5.06 -5.25
N GLY A 445 -2.69 -4.92 -3.92
CA GLY A 445 -2.65 -3.63 -3.23
C GLY A 445 -1.32 -2.91 -3.38
N GLY A 446 -1.37 -1.59 -3.25
CA GLY A 446 -0.21 -0.69 -3.31
C GLY A 446 -0.42 0.47 -4.29
N VAL A 447 0.34 1.55 -4.09
CA VAL A 447 0.36 2.69 -5.02
C VAL A 447 1.40 2.41 -6.11
N HIS A 448 1.01 1.66 -7.12
CA HIS A 448 1.86 1.30 -8.27
C HIS A 448 1.15 1.42 -9.62
N GLY A 449 -0.18 1.56 -9.66
CA GLY A 449 -0.96 1.73 -10.89
C GLY A 449 -1.03 0.51 -11.82
N MET A 450 -0.34 -0.59 -11.51
CA MET A 450 -0.17 -1.71 -12.43
C MET A 450 -1.45 -2.48 -12.70
N CYS A 451 -2.38 -2.59 -11.72
CA CYS A 451 -3.68 -3.22 -11.97
C CYS A 451 -4.44 -2.46 -13.08
N GLY A 452 -4.43 -1.12 -12.99
CA GLY A 452 -5.04 -0.24 -13.99
C GLY A 452 -4.36 -0.33 -15.35
N TYR A 453 -3.04 -0.27 -15.37
CA TYR A 453 -2.23 -0.42 -16.58
C TYR A 453 -2.55 -1.71 -17.33
N HIS A 454 -2.50 -2.86 -16.66
CA HIS A 454 -2.77 -4.14 -17.30
C HIS A 454 -4.23 -4.29 -17.74
N ALA A 455 -5.19 -3.77 -16.97
CA ALA A 455 -6.59 -3.78 -17.38
C ALA A 455 -6.82 -2.92 -18.63
N ALA A 456 -6.17 -1.75 -18.73
CA ALA A 456 -6.22 -0.92 -19.92
C ALA A 456 -5.61 -1.61 -21.15
N ARG A 457 -4.43 -2.24 -20.99
CA ARG A 457 -3.79 -3.05 -22.04
C ARG A 457 -4.71 -4.17 -22.51
N GLN A 458 -5.42 -4.82 -21.57
CA GLN A 458 -6.40 -5.86 -21.92
C GLN A 458 -7.57 -5.29 -22.74
N ALA A 459 -8.12 -4.14 -22.34
CA ALA A 459 -9.21 -3.48 -23.06
C ALA A 459 -8.77 -3.01 -24.45
N LEU A 460 -7.55 -2.47 -24.58
CA LEU A 460 -6.95 -2.08 -25.85
C LEU A 460 -6.91 -3.26 -26.83
N LYS A 461 -6.43 -4.40 -26.37
CA LYS A 461 -6.37 -5.64 -27.16
C LYS A 461 -7.75 -6.13 -27.59
N ASP A 462 -8.70 -6.18 -26.65
CA ASP A 462 -10.00 -6.80 -26.86
C ASP A 462 -10.93 -5.99 -27.73
N VAL A 463 -11.01 -4.69 -27.45
CA VAL A 463 -12.03 -3.77 -28.00
C VAL A 463 -11.47 -2.94 -29.15
N PHE A 464 -10.25 -2.44 -28.97
CA PHE A 464 -9.68 -1.46 -29.91
C PHE A 464 -8.68 -2.06 -30.89
N LYS A 465 -8.28 -3.34 -30.69
CA LYS A 465 -7.32 -4.06 -31.55
C LYS A 465 -5.93 -3.40 -31.58
N VAL A 466 -5.57 -2.69 -30.54
CA VAL A 466 -4.24 -2.10 -30.35
C VAL A 466 -3.40 -3.09 -29.54
N SER A 467 -2.20 -3.41 -30.03
CA SER A 467 -1.25 -4.37 -29.41
C SER A 467 -0.42 -3.73 -28.27
#